data_7328d432ee811cabe9d537240fe20c65
#
_entry.id   7328d432ee811cabe9d537240fe20c65
#
_cell.length_a   1.000
_cell.length_b   1.000
_cell.length_c   1.000
_cell.angle_alpha   90.00
_cell.angle_beta   90.00
_cell.angle_gamma   90.00
#
_symmetry.space_group_name_H-M   'P 1'
#
loop_
_entity.id
_entity.type
_entity.pdbx_description
1 polymer ?
#
loop_
_entity_poly.entity_id
_entity_poly.type
_entity_poly.pdbx_seq_one_letter_code
_entity_poly.pdbx_strand_id
1 'polypeptide(L)'
;MKRISLVLIATLIGTAGVMFSAKPVRYPAKVWSAVQTYDVVTLSKNLDAHTRELVAVKFHFRGKDIHHLKPNWYESSIWQPIPGQSGKFAHVSVMVAKPDLDAFKSIPINTGSGELTLIGRVEYDIASNHRFLRLVGRNATTDAAGNTTVTW
;
A
#
# COMPACT_ATOMS: atom_id res chain seq x y z
N MET A 1 -61.97 -1.63 -28.77
CA MET A 1 -61.09 -2.37 -27.84
C MET A 1 -59.73 -1.68 -27.78
N LYS A 2 -59.45 -0.93 -26.70
CA LYS A 2 -58.16 -0.25 -26.50
C LYS A 2 -57.22 -1.19 -25.73
N ARG A 3 -56.11 -1.56 -26.34
CA ARG A 3 -55.06 -2.35 -25.69
C ARG A 3 -54.21 -1.42 -24.83
N ILE A 4 -54.23 -1.63 -23.52
CA ILE A 4 -53.37 -0.94 -22.57
C ILE A 4 -52.08 -1.73 -22.49
N SER A 5 -50.98 -1.17 -23.03
CA SER A 5 -49.65 -1.73 -22.87
C SER A 5 -49.11 -1.32 -21.50
N LEU A 6 -48.96 -2.30 -20.64
CA LEU A 6 -48.32 -2.14 -19.32
C LEU A 6 -46.80 -2.10 -19.56
N VAL A 7 -46.21 -0.90 -19.40
CA VAL A 7 -44.74 -0.75 -19.41
C VAL A 7 -44.24 -1.03 -17.98
N LEU A 8 -43.59 -2.17 -17.85
CA LEU A 8 -42.91 -2.56 -16.60
C LEU A 8 -41.58 -1.77 -16.50
N ILE A 9 -41.55 -0.74 -15.70
CA ILE A 9 -40.29 -0.02 -15.37
C ILE A 9 -39.61 -0.83 -14.28
N ALA A 10 -38.59 -1.62 -14.65
CA ALA A 10 -37.70 -2.25 -13.70
C ALA A 10 -36.73 -1.19 -13.16
N THR A 11 -37.00 -0.71 -11.94
CA THR A 11 -36.09 0.16 -11.21
C THR A 11 -34.92 -0.69 -10.72
N LEU A 12 -33.79 -0.62 -11.42
CA LEU A 12 -32.53 -1.17 -10.95
C LEU A 12 -32.03 -0.29 -9.78
N ILE A 13 -32.33 -0.71 -8.56
CA ILE A 13 -31.68 -0.13 -7.37
C ILE A 13 -30.26 -0.70 -7.34
N GLY A 14 -29.36 0.01 -8.02
CA GLY A 14 -27.93 -0.22 -7.86
C GLY A 14 -27.56 0.19 -6.44
N THR A 15 -27.28 -0.79 -5.58
CA THR A 15 -26.57 -0.55 -4.33
C THR A 15 -25.20 -0.02 -4.71
N ALA A 16 -25.06 1.31 -4.75
CA ALA A 16 -23.75 1.95 -4.79
C ALA A 16 -23.07 1.60 -3.47
N GLY A 17 -22.30 0.51 -3.47
CA GLY A 17 -21.35 0.23 -2.41
C GLY A 17 -20.47 1.45 -2.28
N VAL A 18 -20.51 2.10 -1.10
CA VAL A 18 -19.60 3.18 -0.77
C VAL A 18 -18.21 2.56 -0.77
N MET A 19 -17.55 2.61 -1.93
CA MET A 19 -16.12 2.29 -2.01
C MET A 19 -15.42 3.38 -1.22
N PHE A 20 -14.95 3.06 -0.03
CA PHE A 20 -13.99 3.88 0.69
C PHE A 20 -12.68 3.86 -0.11
N SER A 21 -12.63 4.73 -1.12
CA SER A 21 -11.40 4.91 -1.89
C SER A 21 -10.39 5.58 -0.98
N ALA A 22 -9.24 4.94 -0.83
CA ALA A 22 -8.08 5.53 -0.19
C ALA A 22 -7.80 6.90 -0.80
N LYS A 23 -7.68 7.93 0.04
CA LYS A 23 -7.48 9.29 -0.44
C LYS A 23 -6.10 9.43 -1.07
N PRO A 24 -5.98 10.00 -2.29
CA PRO A 24 -4.70 10.33 -2.88
C PRO A 24 -3.88 11.24 -1.96
N VAL A 25 -2.58 10.97 -1.84
CA VAL A 25 -1.65 11.80 -1.07
C VAL A 25 -0.74 12.55 -2.04
N ARG A 26 -0.71 13.89 -1.95
CA ARG A 26 0.12 14.73 -2.80
C ARG A 26 1.38 15.18 -2.08
N TYR A 27 2.50 15.05 -2.75
CA TYR A 27 3.82 15.46 -2.29
C TYR A 27 4.41 16.55 -3.17
N PRO A 28 4.94 17.64 -2.59
CA PRO A 28 5.69 18.65 -3.34
C PRO A 28 6.91 18.06 -4.04
N ALA A 29 7.32 18.64 -5.16
CA ALA A 29 8.48 18.22 -5.95
C ALA A 29 9.74 18.05 -5.10
N LYS A 30 10.02 18.98 -4.18
CA LYS A 30 11.18 18.90 -3.25
C LYS A 30 11.15 17.66 -2.37
N VAL A 31 9.97 17.22 -1.91
CA VAL A 31 9.83 16.01 -1.08
C VAL A 31 9.98 14.78 -1.94
N TRP A 32 9.34 14.77 -3.11
CA TRP A 32 9.36 13.62 -3.99
C TRP A 32 10.73 13.34 -4.61
N SER A 33 11.49 14.38 -4.94
CA SER A 33 12.85 14.22 -5.49
C SER A 33 13.84 13.55 -4.52
N ALA A 34 13.53 13.52 -3.23
CA ALA A 34 14.32 12.82 -2.22
C ALA A 34 13.90 11.35 -2.02
N VAL A 35 12.79 10.91 -2.63
CA VAL A 35 12.30 9.52 -2.50
C VAL A 35 13.25 8.58 -3.22
N GLN A 36 13.79 7.63 -2.46
CA GLN A 36 14.64 6.56 -3.00
C GLN A 36 13.88 5.25 -3.04
N THR A 37 14.28 4.39 -3.98
CA THR A 37 13.69 3.05 -4.12
C THR A 37 14.67 2.02 -3.56
N TYR A 38 14.17 1.20 -2.64
CA TYR A 38 14.90 0.10 -2.02
C TYR A 38 14.24 -1.24 -2.35
N ASP A 39 14.99 -2.30 -2.27
CA ASP A 39 14.45 -3.65 -2.09
C ASP A 39 14.28 -3.95 -0.59
N VAL A 40 13.49 -4.99 -0.27
CA VAL A 40 13.25 -5.39 1.13
C VAL A 40 14.53 -5.81 1.84
N VAL A 41 15.46 -6.47 1.14
CA VAL A 41 16.72 -6.94 1.73
C VAL A 41 17.57 -5.76 2.20
N THR A 42 17.71 -4.74 1.37
CA THR A 42 18.47 -3.52 1.68
C THR A 42 17.80 -2.71 2.78
N LEU A 43 16.49 -2.48 2.65
CA LEU A 43 15.76 -1.66 3.62
C LEU A 43 15.72 -2.31 5.00
N SER A 44 15.50 -3.64 5.09
CA SER A 44 15.43 -4.34 6.38
C SER A 44 16.70 -4.25 7.21
N LYS A 45 17.85 -4.16 6.55
CA LYS A 45 19.17 -4.03 7.22
C LYS A 45 19.41 -2.63 7.79
N ASN A 46 18.82 -1.59 7.18
CA ASN A 46 19.11 -0.19 7.48
C ASN A 46 17.84 0.61 7.82
N LEU A 47 16.77 -0.04 8.26
CA LEU A 47 15.49 0.61 8.52
C LEU A 47 15.61 1.79 9.50
N ASP A 48 16.53 1.68 10.46
CA ASP A 48 16.82 2.73 11.46
C ASP A 48 17.32 4.03 10.84
N ALA A 49 18.22 3.91 9.85
CA ALA A 49 18.80 5.06 9.17
C ALA A 49 17.78 5.86 8.35
N HIS A 50 16.68 5.22 7.95
CA HIS A 50 15.63 5.81 7.12
C HIS A 50 14.42 6.31 7.91
N THR A 51 14.50 6.37 9.24
CA THR A 51 13.39 6.84 10.09
C THR A 51 12.93 8.24 9.67
N ARG A 52 11.62 8.40 9.45
CA ARG A 52 10.91 9.58 8.93
C ARG A 52 11.05 9.82 7.43
N GLU A 53 11.84 9.04 6.71
CA GLU A 53 11.94 9.17 5.26
C GLU A 53 10.73 8.57 4.56
N LEU A 54 10.36 9.18 3.44
CA LEU A 54 9.43 8.62 2.47
C LEU A 54 10.24 7.79 1.47
N VAL A 55 9.91 6.52 1.34
CA VAL A 55 10.64 5.58 0.49
C VAL A 55 9.69 4.79 -0.42
N ALA A 56 10.21 4.33 -1.54
CA ALA A 56 9.56 3.33 -2.38
C ALA A 56 10.24 1.97 -2.14
N VAL A 57 9.47 0.89 -1.97
CA VAL A 57 10.01 -0.42 -1.65
C VAL A 57 9.51 -1.46 -2.64
N LYS A 58 10.42 -2.13 -3.30
CA LYS A 58 10.15 -3.29 -4.16
C LYS A 58 10.11 -4.55 -3.32
N PHE A 59 9.12 -5.42 -3.58
CA PHE A 59 8.93 -6.66 -2.83
C PHE A 59 8.38 -7.78 -3.70
N HIS A 60 8.51 -9.03 -3.23
CA HIS A 60 8.05 -10.21 -3.96
C HIS A 60 6.84 -10.87 -3.32
N PHE A 61 6.69 -10.77 -2.01
CA PHE A 61 5.61 -11.40 -1.27
C PHE A 61 4.98 -10.43 -0.29
N ARG A 62 3.65 -10.44 -0.21
CA ARG A 62 2.89 -9.79 0.85
C ARG A 62 2.58 -10.82 1.94
N GLY A 63 2.66 -10.43 3.19
CA GLY A 63 2.23 -11.27 4.31
C GLY A 63 0.76 -11.69 4.15
N LYS A 64 0.47 -12.95 4.40
CA LYS A 64 -0.90 -13.48 4.38
C LYS A 64 -1.72 -12.94 5.55
N ASP A 65 -1.08 -12.87 6.71
CA ASP A 65 -1.72 -12.44 7.93
C ASP A 65 -1.72 -10.91 8.03
N ILE A 66 -2.85 -10.37 8.47
CA ILE A 66 -3.08 -8.95 8.68
C ILE A 66 -3.70 -8.83 10.07
N HIS A 67 -2.97 -8.20 10.97
CA HIS A 67 -3.36 -8.07 12.37
C HIS A 67 -3.87 -6.67 12.66
N HIS A 68 -4.95 -6.57 13.45
CA HIS A 68 -5.39 -5.29 13.98
C HIS A 68 -4.40 -4.84 15.07
N LEU A 69 -3.72 -3.72 14.85
CA LEU A 69 -2.68 -3.23 15.76
C LEU A 69 -3.25 -2.22 16.78
N LYS A 70 -3.99 -1.23 16.28
CA LYS A 70 -4.62 -0.15 17.06
C LYS A 70 -5.79 0.42 16.27
N PRO A 71 -6.70 1.23 16.88
CA PRO A 71 -7.82 1.81 16.15
C PRO A 71 -7.39 2.40 14.81
N ASN A 72 -8.05 1.97 13.72
CA ASN A 72 -7.80 2.38 12.34
C ASN A 72 -6.46 1.98 11.72
N TRP A 73 -5.67 1.07 12.33
CA TRP A 73 -4.39 0.61 11.82
C TRP A 73 -4.26 -0.90 11.87
N TYR A 74 -3.68 -1.44 10.81
CA TYR A 74 -3.41 -2.87 10.63
C TYR A 74 -1.94 -3.09 10.33
N GLU A 75 -1.39 -4.18 10.84
CA GLU A 75 -0.02 -4.61 10.59
C GLU A 75 -0.01 -5.84 9.67
N SER A 76 0.95 -5.85 8.78
CA SER A 76 1.32 -6.99 7.94
C SER A 76 2.82 -6.93 7.65
N SER A 77 3.28 -7.66 6.66
CA SER A 77 4.68 -7.66 6.23
C SER A 77 4.82 -7.76 4.73
N ILE A 78 5.96 -7.31 4.22
CA ILE A 78 6.42 -7.57 2.86
C ILE A 78 7.75 -8.31 2.90
N TRP A 79 7.98 -9.19 1.93
CA TRP A 79 9.06 -10.15 1.95
C TRP A 79 9.79 -10.22 0.61
N GLN A 80 11.07 -10.58 0.68
CA GLN A 80 11.88 -10.86 -0.49
C GLN A 80 12.89 -11.97 -0.17
N PRO A 81 13.14 -12.91 -1.09
CA PRO A 81 14.23 -13.88 -0.94
C PRO A 81 15.58 -13.18 -0.82
N ILE A 82 16.45 -13.66 0.06
CA ILE A 82 17.81 -13.14 0.18
C ILE A 82 18.66 -13.80 -0.91
N PRO A 83 19.27 -13.01 -1.81
CA PRO A 83 20.11 -13.55 -2.88
C PRO A 83 21.22 -14.46 -2.34
N GLY A 84 21.40 -15.63 -2.97
CA GLY A 84 22.42 -16.60 -2.57
C GLY A 84 22.13 -17.39 -1.29
N GLN A 85 20.97 -17.20 -0.64
CA GLN A 85 20.58 -17.90 0.58
C GLN A 85 19.26 -18.64 0.40
N SER A 86 19.32 -19.87 -0.11
CA SER A 86 18.12 -20.67 -0.35
C SER A 86 17.23 -20.80 0.91
N GLY A 87 15.93 -20.55 0.73
CA GLY A 87 14.93 -20.67 1.80
C GLY A 87 14.95 -19.54 2.84
N LYS A 88 15.84 -18.54 2.69
CA LYS A 88 15.86 -17.38 3.60
C LYS A 88 15.24 -16.16 2.97
N PHE A 89 14.52 -15.40 3.79
CA PHE A 89 13.80 -14.20 3.39
C PHE A 89 14.14 -13.02 4.31
N ALA A 90 14.26 -11.84 3.73
CA ALA A 90 14.19 -10.59 4.45
C ALA A 90 12.73 -10.13 4.52
N HIS A 91 12.37 -9.39 5.55
CA HIS A 91 11.03 -8.82 5.69
C HIS A 91 11.09 -7.40 6.28
N VAL A 92 10.06 -6.63 5.99
CA VAL A 92 9.78 -5.33 6.59
C VAL A 92 8.32 -5.35 7.05
N SER A 93 8.09 -4.99 8.32
CA SER A 93 6.73 -4.78 8.82
C SER A 93 6.12 -3.55 8.16
N VAL A 94 4.86 -3.65 7.76
CA VAL A 94 4.11 -2.57 7.16
C VAL A 94 2.88 -2.23 7.99
N MET A 95 2.56 -0.94 8.07
CA MET A 95 1.31 -0.47 8.67
C MET A 95 0.40 0.09 7.59
N VAL A 96 -0.85 -0.36 7.62
CA VAL A 96 -1.90 0.00 6.66
C VAL A 96 -3.03 0.68 7.40
N ALA A 97 -3.43 1.87 6.95
CA ALA A 97 -4.60 2.54 7.50
C ALA A 97 -5.89 1.81 7.09
N LYS A 98 -6.90 1.87 7.95
CA LYS A 98 -8.20 1.21 7.69
C LYS A 98 -8.82 1.57 6.32
N PRO A 99 -8.80 2.83 5.84
CA PRO A 99 -9.31 3.17 4.51
C PRO A 99 -8.55 2.50 3.35
N ASP A 100 -7.29 2.13 3.57
CA ASP A 100 -6.39 1.58 2.55
C ASP A 100 -6.35 0.03 2.59
N LEU A 101 -7.00 -0.57 3.58
CA LEU A 101 -6.88 -2.00 3.87
C LEU A 101 -7.34 -2.89 2.71
N ASP A 102 -8.45 -2.54 2.07
CA ASP A 102 -8.98 -3.35 0.96
C ASP A 102 -8.08 -3.25 -0.28
N ALA A 103 -7.51 -2.06 -0.54
CA ALA A 103 -6.54 -1.86 -1.60
C ALA A 103 -5.26 -2.68 -1.33
N PHE A 104 -4.76 -2.69 -0.09
CA PHE A 104 -3.64 -3.53 0.30
C PHE A 104 -3.95 -5.03 0.16
N LYS A 105 -5.13 -5.48 0.59
CA LYS A 105 -5.57 -6.89 0.45
C LYS A 105 -5.68 -7.34 -1.01
N SER A 106 -5.97 -6.41 -1.94
CA SER A 106 -6.05 -6.71 -3.36
C SER A 106 -4.68 -7.05 -4.00
N ILE A 107 -3.57 -6.73 -3.33
CA ILE A 107 -2.24 -7.11 -3.76
C ILE A 107 -2.09 -8.64 -3.62
N PRO A 108 -1.65 -9.36 -4.66
CA PRO A 108 -1.40 -10.80 -4.56
C PRO A 108 -0.40 -11.12 -3.44
N ILE A 109 -0.60 -12.24 -2.73
CA ILE A 109 0.37 -12.70 -1.71
C ILE A 109 1.71 -13.00 -2.34
N ASN A 110 1.71 -13.61 -3.52
CA ASN A 110 2.89 -13.81 -4.35
C ASN A 110 2.73 -12.97 -5.62
N THR A 111 3.67 -12.05 -5.86
CA THR A 111 3.66 -11.17 -7.03
C THR A 111 4.22 -11.85 -8.29
N GLY A 112 4.62 -13.12 -8.19
CA GLY A 112 5.25 -13.87 -9.28
C GLY A 112 6.68 -13.39 -9.52
N SER A 113 7.09 -13.33 -10.81
CA SER A 113 8.40 -12.81 -11.21
C SER A 113 8.46 -11.27 -11.26
N GLY A 114 7.32 -10.60 -11.09
CA GLY A 114 7.21 -9.14 -11.13
C GLY A 114 7.41 -8.52 -9.75
N GLU A 115 8.31 -7.56 -9.63
CA GLU A 115 8.45 -6.74 -8.44
C GLU A 115 7.33 -5.70 -8.41
N LEU A 116 6.54 -5.73 -7.36
CA LEU A 116 5.61 -4.64 -7.05
C LEU A 116 6.30 -3.63 -6.14
N THR A 117 5.88 -2.37 -6.27
CA THR A 117 6.39 -1.27 -5.44
C THR A 117 5.29 -0.79 -4.49
N LEU A 118 5.66 -0.59 -3.24
CA LEU A 118 4.86 0.14 -2.24
C LEU A 118 5.58 1.41 -1.85
N ILE A 119 4.82 2.45 -1.55
CA ILE A 119 5.32 3.74 -1.11
C ILE A 119 4.87 3.94 0.33
N GLY A 120 5.80 4.31 1.19
CA GLY A 120 5.51 4.50 2.60
C GLY A 120 6.55 5.35 3.30
N ARG A 121 6.22 5.76 4.52
CA ARG A 121 7.13 6.47 5.42
C ARG A 121 7.64 5.51 6.48
N VAL A 122 8.94 5.49 6.69
CA VAL A 122 9.54 4.72 7.79
C VAL A 122 9.22 5.44 9.09
N GLU A 123 8.51 4.78 9.99
CA GLU A 123 8.12 5.32 11.30
C GLU A 123 8.60 4.43 12.43
N TYR A 124 8.88 5.05 13.58
CA TYR A 124 9.21 4.37 14.82
C TYR A 124 8.05 4.48 15.80
N ASP A 125 7.58 3.35 16.28
CA ASP A 125 6.57 3.29 17.33
C ASP A 125 7.24 3.07 18.68
N ILE A 126 7.19 4.09 19.52
CA ILE A 126 7.84 4.10 20.85
C ILE A 126 7.23 3.01 21.75
N ALA A 127 5.93 2.78 21.66
CA ALA A 127 5.23 1.85 22.53
C ALA A 127 5.65 0.40 22.29
N SER A 128 5.86 0.01 21.03
CA SER A 128 6.31 -1.34 20.66
C SER A 128 7.83 -1.47 20.49
N ASN A 129 8.56 -0.35 20.56
CA ASN A 129 10.00 -0.27 20.24
C ASN A 129 10.30 -0.87 18.86
N HIS A 130 9.42 -0.64 17.90
CA HIS A 130 9.49 -1.25 16.58
C HIS A 130 9.42 -0.21 15.47
N ARG A 131 10.13 -0.47 14.35
CA ARG A 131 10.05 0.32 13.12
C ARG A 131 9.25 -0.42 12.08
N PHE A 132 8.49 0.35 11.32
CA PHE A 132 7.65 -0.17 10.24
C PHE A 132 7.54 0.86 9.13
N LEU A 133 7.12 0.38 7.99
CA LEU A 133 6.79 1.21 6.84
C LEU A 133 5.29 1.53 6.88
N ARG A 134 4.93 2.78 7.20
CA ARG A 134 3.54 3.25 7.10
C ARG A 134 3.20 3.51 5.64
N LEU A 135 2.38 2.65 5.08
CA LEU A 135 2.02 2.70 3.66
C LEU A 135 1.14 3.91 3.34
N VAL A 136 1.36 4.49 2.16
CA VAL A 136 0.58 5.60 1.60
C VAL A 136 0.03 5.28 0.20
N GLY A 137 0.53 4.24 -0.46
CA GLY A 137 0.04 3.78 -1.76
C GLY A 137 1.07 2.97 -2.53
N ARG A 138 0.77 2.74 -3.80
CA ARG A 138 1.65 1.97 -4.71
C ARG A 138 1.88 2.62 -6.07
N ASN A 139 1.02 3.53 -6.47
CA ASN A 139 1.12 4.22 -7.76
C ASN A 139 1.52 5.67 -7.53
N ALA A 140 2.44 6.18 -8.34
CA ALA A 140 2.89 7.56 -8.28
C ALA A 140 2.76 8.21 -9.65
N THR A 141 2.11 9.37 -9.70
CA THR A 141 1.97 10.18 -10.92
C THR A 141 2.49 11.58 -10.66
N THR A 142 3.47 12.01 -11.44
CA THR A 142 4.11 13.32 -11.30
C THR A 142 3.56 14.30 -12.33
N ASP A 143 3.15 15.49 -11.88
CA ASP A 143 2.70 16.59 -12.76
C ASP A 143 3.90 17.36 -13.35
N ALA A 144 3.60 18.28 -14.28
CA ALA A 144 4.62 19.10 -14.95
C ALA A 144 5.41 20.00 -13.99
N ALA A 145 4.89 20.30 -12.80
CA ALA A 145 5.57 21.07 -11.78
C ALA A 145 6.42 20.19 -10.84
N GLY A 146 6.48 18.88 -11.09
CA GLY A 146 7.24 17.92 -10.30
C GLY A 146 6.52 17.43 -9.02
N ASN A 147 5.30 17.90 -8.75
CA ASN A 147 4.54 17.39 -7.62
C ASN A 147 4.01 15.99 -7.94
N THR A 148 4.05 15.09 -6.97
CA THR A 148 3.64 13.70 -7.17
C THR A 148 2.44 13.36 -6.32
N THR A 149 1.46 12.74 -6.95
CA THR A 149 0.28 12.17 -6.30
C THR A 149 0.46 10.67 -6.19
N VAL A 150 0.37 10.16 -4.96
CA VAL A 150 0.43 8.74 -4.64
C VAL A 150 -0.97 8.22 -4.41
N THR A 151 -1.30 7.09 -5.04
CA THR A 151 -2.58 6.39 -4.94
C THR A 151 -2.37 4.90 -4.68
N TRP A 152 -3.44 4.23 -4.31
CA TRP A 152 -3.50 2.77 -4.21
C TRP A 152 -3.84 2.10 -5.53
#